data_dcffd7d3882ef766f7c1ed55def4ef7e
#
_entry.id   dcffd7d3882ef766f7c1ed55def4ef7e
#
_cell.length_a   1.000
_cell.length_b   1.000
_cell.length_c   1.000
_cell.angle_alpha   90.00
_cell.angle_beta   90.00
_cell.angle_gamma   90.00
#
_symmetry.space_group_name_H-M   'P 1'
#
loop_
_entity.id
_entity.type
_entity.pdbx_description
1 polymer ?
#
loop_
_entity_poly.entity_id
_entity_poly.type
_entity_poly.pdbx_seq_one_letter_code
_entity_poly.pdbx_strand_id
1 'polypeptide(L)'
;MQQNDLTKSLVEAFLYLAPQEGLYPTHISNITLMRVDHSTQPVAVLQEPSIVLVIQGVKRAYIGKDIFKFQQGQCLFISIAIPFDCDTLVEREPMLAIAIKFEPQMMAELATKMDKEQRPLIEDFDNKEIKLSCGLNIIEMNSVISDVALRLLNLLRSKQDTAILGEQVKRELIYRVLQAGGGDFIQNLSAIMSRSGVIYTICEIIQRDYYRNLTVQELAKQAGMSVSLFHQAFKKVTNYSPLQYIKITRLHKARDLILNNQMGVAEAAYEVGYVSASQFSREFKRLFG
;
A
#
# COMPACT_ATOMS: atom_id res chain seq x y z
N MET A 1 -15.44 8.44 -25.73
CA MET A 1 -14.09 7.87 -25.97
C MET A 1 -14.18 6.37 -25.71
N GLN A 2 -13.78 5.54 -26.67
CA GLN A 2 -13.72 4.09 -26.44
C GLN A 2 -12.62 3.81 -25.41
N GLN A 3 -12.75 2.74 -24.62
CA GLN A 3 -11.83 2.41 -23.52
C GLN A 3 -10.35 2.28 -23.99
N ASN A 4 -10.14 1.83 -25.22
CA ASN A 4 -8.81 1.77 -25.87
C ASN A 4 -8.19 3.16 -26.07
N ASP A 5 -8.97 4.17 -26.45
CA ASP A 5 -8.46 5.53 -26.67
C ASP A 5 -8.04 6.17 -25.34
N LEU A 6 -8.81 5.90 -24.26
CA LEU A 6 -8.50 6.42 -22.93
C LEU A 6 -7.21 5.80 -22.38
N THR A 7 -7.02 4.50 -22.56
CA THR A 7 -5.79 3.81 -22.13
C THR A 7 -4.56 4.36 -22.85
N LYS A 8 -4.66 4.58 -24.17
CA LYS A 8 -3.57 5.17 -24.95
C LYS A 8 -3.22 6.57 -24.47
N SER A 9 -4.24 7.41 -24.22
CA SER A 9 -4.04 8.76 -23.69
C SER A 9 -3.40 8.77 -22.30
N LEU A 10 -3.75 7.79 -21.43
CA LEU A 10 -3.12 7.60 -20.13
C LEU A 10 -1.63 7.30 -20.26
N VAL A 11 -1.27 6.36 -21.14
CA VAL A 11 0.13 5.98 -21.40
C VAL A 11 0.93 7.17 -21.92
N GLU A 12 0.40 7.88 -22.92
CA GLU A 12 1.06 9.06 -23.49
C GLU A 12 1.27 10.17 -22.47
N ALA A 13 0.24 10.47 -21.64
CA ALA A 13 0.34 11.46 -20.59
C ALA A 13 1.35 11.06 -19.51
N PHE A 14 1.42 9.77 -19.18
CA PHE A 14 2.37 9.23 -18.21
C PHE A 14 3.82 9.34 -18.72
N LEU A 15 4.09 8.89 -19.95
CA LEU A 15 5.42 8.90 -20.55
C LEU A 15 5.98 10.33 -20.71
N TYR A 16 5.11 11.31 -20.92
CA TYR A 16 5.50 12.72 -20.92
C TYR A 16 6.08 13.16 -19.56
N LEU A 17 5.50 12.71 -18.45
CA LEU A 17 5.91 13.06 -17.09
C LEU A 17 7.07 12.20 -16.57
N ALA A 18 7.18 10.97 -17.07
CA ALA A 18 8.21 10.00 -16.69
C ALA A 18 8.93 9.47 -17.95
N PRO A 19 9.81 10.28 -18.56
CA PRO A 19 10.43 9.96 -19.86
C PRO A 19 11.47 8.85 -19.80
N GLN A 20 11.96 8.48 -18.64
CA GLN A 20 12.97 7.44 -18.41
C GLN A 20 12.55 6.52 -17.28
N GLU A 21 13.26 5.41 -17.08
CA GLU A 21 13.09 4.53 -15.92
C GLU A 21 13.35 5.28 -14.60
N GLY A 22 12.49 5.08 -13.61
CA GLY A 22 12.66 5.69 -12.30
C GLY A 22 11.37 5.90 -11.51
N LEU A 23 11.55 6.52 -10.35
CA LEU A 23 10.48 6.99 -9.47
C LEU A 23 10.43 8.52 -9.55
N TYR A 24 9.24 9.04 -9.85
CA TYR A 24 8.98 10.47 -10.01
C TYR A 24 8.00 10.96 -8.94
N PRO A 25 8.51 11.44 -7.78
CA PRO A 25 7.66 12.13 -6.81
C PRO A 25 7.03 13.34 -7.47
N THR A 26 5.73 13.53 -7.26
CA THR A 26 5.02 14.66 -7.87
C THR A 26 4.90 15.83 -6.91
N HIS A 27 4.42 16.97 -7.39
CA HIS A 27 4.11 18.13 -6.54
C HIS A 27 2.81 17.95 -5.73
N ILE A 28 2.02 16.89 -5.99
CA ILE A 28 0.92 16.48 -5.11
C ILE A 28 1.49 15.54 -4.07
N SER A 29 1.30 15.87 -2.79
CA SER A 29 1.84 15.04 -1.72
C SER A 29 1.32 13.60 -1.80
N ASN A 30 2.22 12.65 -1.54
CA ASN A 30 1.90 11.23 -1.52
C ASN A 30 1.54 10.60 -2.89
N ILE A 31 1.85 11.27 -4.00
CA ILE A 31 1.73 10.69 -5.35
C ILE A 31 3.11 10.53 -5.98
N THR A 32 3.39 9.32 -6.46
CA THR A 32 4.64 9.00 -7.18
C THR A 32 4.29 8.25 -8.46
N LEU A 33 4.88 8.68 -9.58
CA LEU A 33 4.84 7.91 -10.82
C LEU A 33 6.01 6.93 -10.83
N MET A 34 5.77 5.70 -11.27
CA MET A 34 6.75 4.63 -11.32
C MET A 34 6.85 4.11 -12.73
N ARG A 35 8.05 4.16 -13.33
CA ARG A 35 8.37 3.56 -14.61
C ARG A 35 9.49 2.54 -14.44
N VAL A 36 9.25 1.33 -14.94
CA VAL A 36 10.23 0.23 -14.94
C VAL A 36 10.36 -0.30 -16.35
N ASP A 37 11.55 -0.19 -16.94
CA ASP A 37 11.83 -0.54 -18.33
C ASP A 37 12.37 -1.97 -18.50
N HIS A 38 12.70 -2.66 -17.37
CA HIS A 38 13.26 -4.00 -17.36
C HIS A 38 12.55 -4.91 -16.35
N SER A 39 12.47 -6.20 -16.64
CA SER A 39 11.98 -7.16 -15.63
C SER A 39 12.90 -7.19 -14.41
N THR A 40 12.31 -7.18 -13.24
CA THR A 40 13.06 -7.24 -11.97
C THR A 40 12.96 -8.62 -11.34
N GLN A 41 13.97 -9.00 -10.55
CA GLN A 41 13.84 -10.14 -9.64
C GLN A 41 12.95 -9.76 -8.45
N PRO A 42 12.34 -10.75 -7.76
CA PRO A 42 11.62 -10.49 -6.54
C PRO A 42 12.50 -9.77 -5.51
N VAL A 43 12.03 -8.63 -5.03
CA VAL A 43 12.70 -7.83 -3.99
C VAL A 43 11.77 -7.63 -2.82
N ALA A 44 12.30 -7.76 -1.61
CA ALA A 44 11.56 -7.51 -0.38
C ALA A 44 11.21 -6.01 -0.26
N VAL A 45 9.93 -5.72 -0.12
CA VAL A 45 9.39 -4.37 0.10
C VAL A 45 8.54 -4.32 1.36
N LEU A 46 8.51 -3.19 2.01
CA LEU A 46 7.52 -2.85 3.02
C LEU A 46 6.59 -1.80 2.39
N GLN A 47 5.49 -2.28 1.84
CA GLN A 47 4.56 -1.40 1.14
C GLN A 47 3.63 -0.71 2.15
N GLU A 48 3.71 0.60 2.20
CA GLU A 48 2.82 1.43 3.01
C GLU A 48 1.39 1.44 2.45
N PRO A 49 0.37 1.78 3.29
CA PRO A 49 -1.00 1.92 2.84
C PRO A 49 -1.10 2.82 1.62
N SER A 50 -1.61 2.26 0.52
CA SER A 50 -1.60 2.95 -0.78
C SER A 50 -2.54 2.31 -1.79
N ILE A 51 -2.82 3.07 -2.84
CA ILE A 51 -3.44 2.59 -4.07
C ILE A 51 -2.37 2.65 -5.16
N VAL A 52 -2.17 1.56 -5.88
CA VAL A 52 -1.29 1.51 -7.04
C VAL A 52 -2.12 1.22 -8.29
N LEU A 53 -2.26 2.21 -9.17
CA LEU A 53 -2.93 2.06 -10.46
C LEU A 53 -1.91 1.59 -11.49
N VAL A 54 -2.14 0.43 -12.08
CA VAL A 54 -1.29 -0.09 -13.17
C VAL A 54 -1.81 0.42 -14.51
N ILE A 55 -1.10 1.39 -15.08
CA ILE A 55 -1.45 2.01 -16.37
C ILE A 55 -1.00 1.13 -17.53
N GLN A 56 0.14 0.43 -17.38
CA GLN A 56 0.70 -0.48 -18.37
C GLN A 56 1.58 -1.53 -17.69
N GLY A 57 1.66 -2.73 -18.27
CA GLY A 57 2.54 -3.79 -17.79
C GLY A 57 1.94 -4.67 -16.70
N VAL A 58 2.81 -5.42 -16.03
CA VAL A 58 2.43 -6.43 -15.03
C VAL A 58 3.37 -6.38 -13.84
N LYS A 59 2.80 -6.52 -12.64
CA LYS A 59 3.54 -6.66 -11.39
C LYS A 59 3.02 -7.86 -10.61
N ARG A 60 3.89 -8.52 -9.83
CA ARG A 60 3.51 -9.62 -8.95
C ARG A 60 3.92 -9.31 -7.52
N ALA A 61 3.06 -9.68 -6.57
CA ALA A 61 3.34 -9.63 -5.14
C ALA A 61 3.28 -11.05 -4.56
N TYR A 62 4.26 -11.41 -3.76
CA TYR A 62 4.40 -12.73 -3.14
C TYR A 62 4.17 -12.58 -1.64
N ILE A 63 3.03 -13.07 -1.14
CA ILE A 63 2.63 -12.96 0.27
C ILE A 63 2.44 -14.36 0.83
N GLY A 64 3.38 -14.82 1.64
CA GLY A 64 3.38 -16.19 2.14
C GLY A 64 3.53 -17.21 1.01
N LYS A 65 2.48 -17.97 0.71
CA LYS A 65 2.44 -18.93 -0.40
C LYS A 65 1.66 -18.44 -1.61
N ASP A 66 1.00 -17.29 -1.49
CA ASP A 66 0.10 -16.74 -2.50
C ASP A 66 0.84 -15.76 -3.40
N ILE A 67 0.50 -15.81 -4.70
CA ILE A 67 1.03 -14.90 -5.72
C ILE A 67 -0.14 -14.06 -6.23
N PHE A 68 -0.06 -12.76 -6.01
CA PHE A 68 -1.01 -11.78 -6.51
C PHE A 68 -0.44 -11.13 -7.77
N LYS A 69 -1.08 -11.37 -8.91
CA LYS A 69 -0.73 -10.73 -10.18
C LYS A 69 -1.69 -9.58 -10.42
N PHE A 70 -1.15 -8.39 -10.64
CA PHE A 70 -1.91 -7.21 -11.01
C PHE A 70 -1.30 -6.56 -12.25
N GLN A 71 -2.17 -6.12 -13.14
CA GLN A 71 -1.81 -5.76 -14.50
C GLN A 71 -2.55 -4.51 -14.97
N GLN A 72 -2.24 -4.10 -16.18
CA GLN A 72 -2.89 -2.96 -16.84
C GLN A 72 -4.42 -2.97 -16.64
N GLY A 73 -4.96 -1.83 -16.25
CA GLY A 73 -6.38 -1.67 -15.97
C GLY A 73 -6.81 -2.13 -14.57
N GLN A 74 -5.86 -2.43 -13.69
CA GLN A 74 -6.14 -2.83 -12.31
C GLN A 74 -5.52 -1.86 -11.31
N CYS A 75 -6.18 -1.73 -10.16
CA CYS A 75 -5.66 -1.05 -8.99
C CYS A 75 -5.34 -2.08 -7.90
N LEU A 76 -4.16 -1.97 -7.31
CA LEU A 76 -3.83 -2.66 -6.08
C LEU A 76 -4.14 -1.73 -4.91
N PHE A 77 -5.08 -2.13 -4.05
CA PHE A 77 -5.40 -1.41 -2.82
C PHE A 77 -4.72 -2.12 -1.64
N ILE A 78 -3.90 -1.38 -0.91
CA ILE A 78 -3.14 -1.86 0.25
C ILE A 78 -3.59 -1.07 1.46
N SER A 79 -4.27 -1.73 2.39
CA SER A 79 -4.91 -1.07 3.52
C SER A 79 -4.01 -0.90 4.74
N ILE A 80 -2.98 -1.75 4.91
CA ILE A 80 -1.99 -1.70 5.99
C ILE A 80 -0.58 -1.77 5.43
N ALA A 81 0.41 -1.33 6.19
CA ALA A 81 1.81 -1.57 5.83
C ALA A 81 2.10 -3.08 5.85
N ILE A 82 2.41 -3.67 4.70
CA ILE A 82 2.65 -5.10 4.55
C ILE A 82 4.03 -5.35 3.96
N PRO A 83 4.85 -6.21 4.60
CA PRO A 83 6.05 -6.71 3.97
C PRO A 83 5.70 -7.83 2.98
N PHE A 84 6.22 -7.77 1.76
CA PHE A 84 6.13 -8.83 0.76
C PHE A 84 7.24 -8.70 -0.27
N ASP A 85 7.51 -9.78 -1.00
CA ASP A 85 8.39 -9.71 -2.15
C ASP A 85 7.58 -9.29 -3.38
N CYS A 86 8.15 -8.46 -4.23
CA CYS A 86 7.51 -8.10 -5.49
C CYS A 86 8.50 -8.06 -6.64
N ASP A 87 8.00 -8.37 -7.82
CA ASP A 87 8.72 -8.18 -9.08
C ASP A 87 7.85 -7.51 -10.13
N THR A 88 8.50 -7.07 -11.19
CA THR A 88 7.87 -6.48 -12.36
C THR A 88 8.20 -7.32 -13.58
N LEU A 89 7.21 -7.59 -14.41
CA LEU A 89 7.40 -8.27 -15.69
C LEU A 89 7.30 -7.25 -16.81
N VAL A 90 8.37 -7.12 -17.58
CA VAL A 90 8.46 -6.26 -18.77
C VAL A 90 8.80 -7.14 -19.95
N GLU A 91 7.89 -7.24 -20.94
CA GLU A 91 8.12 -8.01 -22.14
C GLU A 91 8.56 -7.13 -23.33
N ARG A 92 7.76 -6.13 -23.68
CA ARG A 92 8.01 -5.20 -24.81
C ARG A 92 7.88 -3.75 -24.41
N GLU A 93 6.96 -3.45 -23.50
CA GLU A 93 6.60 -2.11 -23.10
C GLU A 93 6.89 -1.93 -21.61
N PRO A 94 7.30 -0.73 -21.17
CA PRO A 94 7.61 -0.47 -19.77
C PRO A 94 6.40 -0.67 -18.87
N MET A 95 6.63 -1.07 -17.62
CA MET A 95 5.60 -1.03 -16.58
C MET A 95 5.45 0.40 -16.08
N LEU A 96 4.21 0.91 -16.12
CA LEU A 96 3.84 2.25 -15.71
C LEU A 96 2.78 2.16 -14.61
N ALA A 97 3.05 2.79 -13.45
CA ALA A 97 2.10 2.81 -12.35
C ALA A 97 2.07 4.15 -11.62
N ILE A 98 0.89 4.51 -11.11
CA ILE A 98 0.68 5.66 -10.22
C ILE A 98 0.49 5.11 -8.81
N ALA A 99 1.40 5.41 -7.91
CA ALA A 99 1.29 5.07 -6.49
C ALA A 99 0.75 6.27 -5.71
N ILE A 100 -0.32 6.07 -4.96
CA ILE A 100 -0.99 7.08 -4.15
C ILE A 100 -1.00 6.58 -2.70
N LYS A 101 -0.17 7.14 -1.85
CA LYS A 101 -0.26 6.91 -0.41
C LYS A 101 -1.42 7.71 0.16
N PHE A 102 -2.14 7.16 1.10
CA PHE A 102 -3.25 7.84 1.74
C PHE A 102 -3.10 7.84 3.27
N GLU A 103 -3.67 8.84 3.89
CA GLU A 103 -3.72 8.93 5.34
C GLU A 103 -4.89 8.10 5.87
N PRO A 104 -4.69 7.32 6.95
CA PRO A 104 -5.74 6.50 7.55
C PRO A 104 -7.00 7.29 7.90
N GLN A 105 -6.84 8.55 8.35
CA GLN A 105 -7.96 9.43 8.69
C GLN A 105 -8.84 9.75 7.49
N MET A 106 -8.24 10.06 6.33
CA MET A 106 -8.98 10.32 5.07
C MET A 106 -9.76 9.08 4.66
N MET A 107 -9.15 7.90 4.77
CA MET A 107 -9.81 6.63 4.44
C MET A 107 -10.98 6.33 5.36
N ALA A 108 -10.81 6.53 6.68
CA ALA A 108 -11.88 6.35 7.66
C ALA A 108 -13.07 7.29 7.39
N GLU A 109 -12.78 8.55 7.08
CA GLU A 109 -13.80 9.54 6.72
C GLU A 109 -14.59 9.12 5.46
N LEU A 110 -13.89 8.74 4.39
CA LEU A 110 -14.51 8.31 3.14
C LEU A 110 -15.33 7.03 3.34
N ALA A 111 -14.78 6.00 3.97
CA ALA A 111 -15.46 4.75 4.23
C ALA A 111 -16.74 4.96 5.07
N THR A 112 -16.66 5.79 6.13
CA THR A 112 -17.81 6.10 6.98
C THR A 112 -18.92 6.85 6.22
N LYS A 113 -18.57 7.79 5.33
CA LYS A 113 -19.55 8.50 4.51
C LYS A 113 -20.21 7.58 3.50
N MET A 114 -19.42 6.70 2.88
CA MET A 114 -19.93 5.74 1.88
C MET A 114 -20.80 4.65 2.51
N ASP A 115 -20.44 4.14 3.69
CA ASP A 115 -21.22 3.13 4.42
C ASP A 115 -22.62 3.65 4.82
N LYS A 116 -22.71 4.91 5.25
CA LYS A 116 -23.99 5.53 5.61
C LYS A 116 -24.97 5.67 4.45
N GLU A 117 -24.47 5.86 3.24
CA GLU A 117 -25.30 6.03 2.03
C GLU A 117 -25.73 4.69 1.43
N GLN A 118 -25.03 3.59 1.73
CA GLN A 118 -25.28 2.27 1.15
C GLN A 118 -26.06 1.31 2.07
N ARG A 119 -26.42 1.71 3.29
CA ARG A 119 -27.21 0.85 4.18
C ARG A 119 -28.65 0.73 3.69
N PRO A 120 -29.10 -0.42 3.15
CA PRO A 120 -30.48 -0.85 3.30
C PRO A 120 -30.69 -1.19 4.78
N LEU A 121 -31.81 -0.75 5.33
CA LEU A 121 -32.29 -1.05 6.70
C LEU A 121 -32.64 -2.53 6.86
N ILE A 122 -31.71 -3.46 6.72
CA ILE A 122 -31.99 -4.89 6.96
C ILE A 122 -30.80 -5.49 7.67
N GLU A 123 -31.04 -5.87 8.92
CA GLU A 123 -30.26 -6.76 9.76
C GLU A 123 -30.30 -8.17 9.17
N ASP A 124 -29.18 -8.66 8.64
CA ASP A 124 -28.87 -10.09 8.64
C ASP A 124 -27.35 -10.23 8.46
N PHE A 125 -26.70 -10.31 9.61
CA PHE A 125 -25.28 -10.68 9.67
C PHE A 125 -25.14 -12.20 9.55
N ASP A 126 -25.36 -12.73 8.37
CA ASP A 126 -24.92 -14.09 8.09
C ASP A 126 -23.42 -14.09 7.78
N ASN A 127 -22.69 -14.93 8.54
CA ASN A 127 -21.24 -15.14 8.53
C ASN A 127 -20.70 -15.51 7.14
N LYS A 128 -20.68 -14.60 6.17
CA LYS A 128 -19.86 -14.77 4.99
C LYS A 128 -18.43 -14.41 5.35
N GLU A 129 -17.57 -15.41 5.36
CA GLU A 129 -16.12 -15.26 5.49
C GLU A 129 -15.61 -14.26 4.45
N ILE A 130 -15.31 -13.07 4.93
CA ILE A 130 -14.73 -12.00 4.14
C ILE A 130 -13.28 -12.39 3.88
N LYS A 131 -12.98 -12.87 2.69
CA LYS A 131 -11.62 -13.05 2.19
C LYS A 131 -10.94 -11.70 1.94
N LEU A 132 -10.72 -10.92 2.98
CA LEU A 132 -9.66 -9.93 3.01
C LEU A 132 -8.36 -10.70 3.26
N SER A 133 -7.82 -11.29 2.21
CA SER A 133 -6.51 -11.91 2.29
C SER A 133 -5.47 -10.80 2.48
N CYS A 134 -5.00 -10.64 3.73
CA CYS A 134 -3.78 -9.89 4.04
C CYS A 134 -3.79 -8.37 3.73
N GLY A 135 -4.92 -7.65 3.90
CA GLY A 135 -4.95 -6.19 3.70
C GLY A 135 -4.67 -5.70 2.28
N LEU A 136 -4.73 -6.62 1.29
CA LEU A 136 -4.46 -6.37 -0.12
C LEU A 136 -5.67 -6.77 -0.96
N ASN A 137 -6.11 -5.87 -1.85
CA ASN A 137 -7.23 -6.11 -2.77
C ASN A 137 -6.89 -5.63 -4.17
N ILE A 138 -7.33 -6.38 -5.17
CA ILE A 138 -7.24 -5.99 -6.59
C ILE A 138 -8.62 -5.50 -7.03
N ILE A 139 -8.68 -4.28 -7.57
CA ILE A 139 -9.88 -3.61 -8.03
C ILE A 139 -9.72 -3.31 -9.52
N GLU A 140 -10.73 -3.62 -10.32
CA GLU A 140 -10.73 -3.28 -11.74
C GLU A 140 -10.92 -1.78 -11.96
N MET A 141 -10.09 -1.19 -12.81
CA MET A 141 -10.23 0.20 -13.24
C MET A 141 -11.35 0.32 -14.27
N ASN A 142 -12.42 1.00 -13.90
CA ASN A 142 -13.45 1.38 -14.86
C ASN A 142 -13.09 2.70 -15.60
N SER A 143 -13.90 3.09 -16.56
CA SER A 143 -13.67 4.31 -17.35
C SER A 143 -13.63 5.58 -16.50
N VAL A 144 -14.37 5.63 -15.38
CA VAL A 144 -14.38 6.79 -14.47
C VAL A 144 -13.03 6.93 -13.74
N ILE A 145 -12.48 5.83 -13.22
CA ILE A 145 -11.15 5.83 -12.60
C ILE A 145 -10.08 6.25 -13.61
N SER A 146 -10.15 5.70 -14.82
CA SER A 146 -9.22 6.02 -15.90
C SER A 146 -9.27 7.49 -16.32
N ASP A 147 -10.48 8.09 -16.39
CA ASP A 147 -10.66 9.52 -16.68
C ASP A 147 -10.05 10.40 -15.58
N VAL A 148 -10.32 10.10 -14.31
CA VAL A 148 -9.75 10.86 -13.19
C VAL A 148 -8.23 10.72 -13.15
N ALA A 149 -7.69 9.52 -13.43
CA ALA A 149 -6.24 9.30 -13.53
C ALA A 149 -5.62 10.12 -14.69
N LEU A 150 -6.27 10.20 -15.84
CA LEU A 150 -5.82 11.04 -16.96
C LEU A 150 -5.86 12.53 -16.60
N ARG A 151 -6.93 12.99 -15.93
CA ARG A 151 -7.00 14.36 -15.42
C ARG A 151 -5.87 14.66 -14.45
N LEU A 152 -5.56 13.74 -13.54
CA LEU A 152 -4.44 13.86 -12.61
C LEU A 152 -3.11 14.03 -13.37
N LEU A 153 -2.81 13.16 -14.34
CA LEU A 153 -1.58 13.25 -15.13
C LEU A 153 -1.47 14.57 -15.92
N ASN A 154 -2.58 15.02 -16.52
CA ASN A 154 -2.60 16.29 -17.25
C ASN A 154 -2.40 17.50 -16.32
N LEU A 155 -2.97 17.47 -15.14
CA LEU A 155 -2.83 18.50 -14.11
C LEU A 155 -1.38 18.65 -13.63
N LEU A 156 -0.63 17.54 -13.54
CA LEU A 156 0.79 17.56 -13.15
C LEU A 156 1.69 18.31 -14.14
N ARG A 157 1.23 18.63 -15.34
CA ARG A 157 1.96 19.47 -16.33
C ARG A 157 1.97 20.95 -15.97
N SER A 158 1.05 21.40 -15.11
CA SER A 158 0.92 22.80 -14.68
C SER A 158 1.14 22.90 -13.16
N LYS A 159 2.15 23.66 -12.73
CA LYS A 159 2.39 23.90 -11.30
C LYS A 159 1.22 24.60 -10.62
N GLN A 160 0.61 25.55 -11.32
CA GLN A 160 -0.53 26.30 -10.80
C GLN A 160 -1.76 25.41 -10.60
N ASP A 161 -2.13 24.61 -11.62
CA ASP A 161 -3.27 23.70 -11.53
C ASP A 161 -3.04 22.62 -10.47
N THR A 162 -1.78 22.11 -10.39
CA THR A 162 -1.39 21.15 -9.36
C THR A 162 -1.59 21.71 -7.95
N ALA A 163 -1.18 22.97 -7.72
CA ALA A 163 -1.31 23.61 -6.41
C ALA A 163 -2.78 23.86 -6.01
N ILE A 164 -3.67 24.15 -6.98
CA ILE A 164 -5.06 24.51 -6.73
C ILE A 164 -5.96 23.26 -6.70
N LEU A 165 -5.79 22.32 -7.63
CA LEU A 165 -6.71 21.22 -7.87
C LEU A 165 -6.17 19.85 -7.46
N GLY A 166 -4.88 19.74 -7.18
CA GLY A 166 -4.19 18.46 -6.98
C GLY A 166 -4.81 17.59 -5.89
N GLU A 167 -5.04 18.17 -4.71
CA GLU A 167 -5.60 17.42 -3.57
C GLU A 167 -7.05 17.00 -3.82
N GLN A 168 -7.85 17.82 -4.54
CA GLN A 168 -9.24 17.48 -4.89
C GLN A 168 -9.29 16.29 -5.87
N VAL A 169 -8.44 16.32 -6.92
CA VAL A 169 -8.38 15.25 -7.90
C VAL A 169 -7.83 13.96 -7.29
N LYS A 170 -6.83 14.05 -6.40
CA LYS A 170 -6.33 12.91 -5.60
C LYS A 170 -7.46 12.30 -4.75
N ARG A 171 -8.22 13.14 -4.02
CA ARG A 171 -9.34 12.69 -3.19
C ARG A 171 -10.45 12.05 -4.04
N GLU A 172 -10.78 12.63 -5.19
CA GLU A 172 -11.74 12.03 -6.14
C GLU A 172 -11.25 10.66 -6.61
N LEU A 173 -10.00 10.54 -7.01
CA LEU A 173 -9.44 9.27 -7.49
C LEU A 173 -9.52 8.17 -6.43
N ILE A 174 -9.15 8.48 -5.19
CA ILE A 174 -9.27 7.55 -4.06
C ILE A 174 -10.75 7.14 -3.87
N TYR A 175 -11.67 8.10 -3.85
CA TYR A 175 -13.10 7.82 -3.72
C TYR A 175 -13.63 6.91 -4.83
N ARG A 176 -13.24 7.15 -6.10
CA ARG A 176 -13.68 6.33 -7.24
C ARG A 176 -13.14 4.89 -7.17
N VAL A 177 -11.92 4.72 -6.70
CA VAL A 177 -11.35 3.38 -6.47
C VAL A 177 -12.11 2.65 -5.37
N LEU A 178 -12.43 3.31 -4.25
CA LEU A 178 -13.24 2.73 -3.18
C LEU A 178 -14.63 2.34 -3.68
N GLN A 179 -15.27 3.20 -4.47
CA GLN A 179 -16.59 2.94 -5.07
C GLN A 179 -16.57 1.72 -5.99
N ALA A 180 -15.52 1.56 -6.80
CA ALA A 180 -15.34 0.42 -7.70
C ALA A 180 -15.09 -0.90 -6.96
N GLY A 181 -14.56 -0.86 -5.73
CA GLY A 181 -14.41 -2.03 -4.87
C GLY A 181 -15.73 -2.65 -4.39
N GLY A 182 -16.83 -1.88 -4.49
CA GLY A 182 -18.19 -2.35 -4.16
C GLY A 182 -18.52 -2.26 -2.67
N GLY A 183 -19.80 -2.57 -2.35
CA GLY A 183 -20.36 -2.43 -1.01
C GLY A 183 -19.65 -3.31 0.04
N ASP A 184 -19.41 -4.57 -0.28
CA ASP A 184 -18.73 -5.51 0.62
C ASP A 184 -17.30 -5.02 0.95
N PHE A 185 -16.59 -4.47 -0.03
CA PHE A 185 -15.26 -3.91 0.17
C PHE A 185 -15.31 -2.70 1.12
N ILE A 186 -16.28 -1.80 0.94
CA ILE A 186 -16.45 -0.60 1.78
C ILE A 186 -16.85 -0.98 3.20
N GLN A 187 -17.80 -1.92 3.36
CA GLN A 187 -18.20 -2.43 4.67
C GLN A 187 -17.03 -3.07 5.40
N ASN A 188 -16.22 -3.85 4.70
CA ASN A 188 -15.02 -4.46 5.22
C ASN A 188 -13.99 -3.42 5.65
N LEU A 189 -13.76 -2.41 4.81
CA LEU A 189 -12.86 -1.32 5.12
C LEU A 189 -13.36 -0.52 6.32
N SER A 190 -14.67 -0.23 6.38
CA SER A 190 -15.31 0.45 7.52
C SER A 190 -15.21 -0.39 8.80
N ALA A 191 -15.46 -1.69 8.75
CA ALA A 191 -15.31 -2.61 9.89
C ALA A 191 -13.85 -2.73 10.34
N ILE A 192 -12.91 -2.80 9.40
CA ILE A 192 -11.48 -2.77 9.67
C ILE A 192 -11.10 -1.46 10.39
N MET A 193 -11.59 -0.32 9.93
CA MET A 193 -11.28 0.99 10.49
C MET A 193 -12.02 1.28 11.80
N SER A 194 -13.13 0.61 12.11
CA SER A 194 -13.90 0.84 13.34
C SER A 194 -13.58 -0.11 14.49
N ARG A 195 -13.51 -1.42 14.29
CA ARG A 195 -13.31 -2.43 15.35
C ARG A 195 -12.13 -3.36 15.13
N SER A 196 -11.91 -3.83 13.91
CA SER A 196 -10.67 -4.51 13.53
C SER A 196 -9.52 -3.52 13.36
N GLY A 197 -9.80 -2.23 13.37
CA GLY A 197 -8.87 -1.11 13.44
C GLY A 197 -7.85 -1.19 14.57
N VAL A 198 -8.11 -2.04 15.56
CA VAL A 198 -7.14 -2.30 16.63
C VAL A 198 -5.84 -2.87 16.04
N ILE A 199 -5.89 -3.86 15.12
CA ILE A 199 -4.67 -4.43 14.51
C ILE A 199 -4.01 -3.40 13.59
N TYR A 200 -4.78 -2.58 12.89
CA TYR A 200 -4.27 -1.43 12.13
C TYR A 200 -3.53 -0.46 13.00
N THR A 201 -4.16 -0.01 14.08
CA THR A 201 -3.54 0.89 15.07
C THR A 201 -2.25 0.27 15.63
N ILE A 202 -2.24 -1.03 15.89
CA ILE A 202 -1.03 -1.72 16.32
C ILE A 202 0.05 -1.72 15.23
N CYS A 203 -0.32 -1.94 13.95
CA CYS A 203 0.63 -1.83 12.85
C CYS A 203 1.21 -0.41 12.73
N GLU A 204 0.39 0.64 12.89
CA GLU A 204 0.84 2.03 12.90
C GLU A 204 1.79 2.30 14.08
N ILE A 205 1.45 1.81 15.28
CA ILE A 205 2.33 1.90 16.46
C ILE A 205 3.67 1.23 16.17
N ILE A 206 3.67 0.04 15.59
CA ILE A 206 4.92 -0.65 15.22
C ILE A 206 5.70 0.17 14.17
N GLN A 207 5.02 0.73 13.15
CA GLN A 207 5.66 1.55 12.12
C GLN A 207 6.23 2.86 12.66
N ARG A 208 5.63 3.46 13.67
CA ARG A 208 6.09 4.70 14.32
C ARG A 208 7.18 4.44 15.35
N ASP A 209 7.00 3.41 16.20
CA ASP A 209 7.80 3.16 17.40
C ASP A 209 8.75 1.95 17.24
N TYR A 210 9.06 1.52 16.00
CA TYR A 210 9.85 0.31 15.67
C TYR A 210 11.20 0.25 16.38
N TYR A 211 11.82 1.38 16.62
CA TYR A 211 13.12 1.49 17.31
C TYR A 211 13.05 1.17 18.80
N ARG A 212 11.87 1.23 19.42
CA ARG A 212 11.66 0.96 20.86
C ARG A 212 11.58 -0.54 21.12
N ASN A 213 11.79 -0.94 22.36
CA ASN A 213 11.60 -2.33 22.79
C ASN A 213 10.10 -2.66 22.92
N LEU A 214 9.46 -2.93 21.78
CA LEU A 214 8.06 -3.33 21.73
C LEU A 214 7.91 -4.81 22.11
N THR A 215 7.10 -5.09 23.14
CA THR A 215 6.78 -6.45 23.54
C THR A 215 5.40 -6.88 23.04
N VAL A 216 5.24 -8.16 22.75
CA VAL A 216 3.92 -8.70 22.32
C VAL A 216 2.86 -8.51 23.39
N GLN A 217 3.25 -8.60 24.67
CA GLN A 217 2.36 -8.40 25.81
C GLN A 217 1.80 -6.96 25.85
N GLU A 218 2.67 -5.97 25.65
CA GLU A 218 2.24 -4.57 25.59
C GLU A 218 1.32 -4.30 24.41
N LEU A 219 1.66 -4.82 23.22
CA LEU A 219 0.83 -4.67 22.03
C LEU A 219 -0.53 -5.37 22.17
N ALA A 220 -0.56 -6.57 22.75
CA ALA A 220 -1.81 -7.28 23.06
C ALA A 220 -2.67 -6.52 24.07
N LYS A 221 -2.05 -5.95 25.12
CA LYS A 221 -2.75 -5.10 26.10
C LYS A 221 -3.34 -3.85 25.43
N GLN A 222 -2.59 -3.17 24.56
CA GLN A 222 -3.09 -2.02 23.80
C GLN A 222 -4.22 -2.41 22.86
N ALA A 223 -4.17 -3.63 22.30
CA ALA A 223 -5.23 -4.17 21.47
C ALA A 223 -6.48 -4.60 22.28
N GLY A 224 -6.45 -4.60 23.62
CA GLY A 224 -7.52 -5.12 24.47
C GLY A 224 -7.74 -6.63 24.32
N MET A 225 -6.68 -7.38 23.95
CA MET A 225 -6.74 -8.81 23.64
C MET A 225 -5.81 -9.62 24.55
N SER A 226 -6.16 -10.91 24.77
CA SER A 226 -5.18 -11.87 25.29
C SER A 226 -4.06 -12.06 24.28
N VAL A 227 -2.85 -12.42 24.73
CA VAL A 227 -1.70 -12.65 23.85
C VAL A 227 -1.99 -13.67 22.76
N SER A 228 -2.69 -14.74 23.09
CA SER A 228 -3.06 -15.79 22.10
C SER A 228 -4.02 -15.26 21.03
N LEU A 229 -5.08 -14.56 21.44
CA LEU A 229 -6.04 -13.94 20.50
C LEU A 229 -5.36 -12.88 19.63
N PHE A 230 -4.49 -12.06 20.22
CA PHE A 230 -3.72 -11.06 19.50
C PHE A 230 -2.83 -11.69 18.42
N HIS A 231 -2.10 -12.76 18.74
CA HIS A 231 -1.28 -13.48 17.75
C HIS A 231 -2.11 -13.98 16.56
N GLN A 232 -3.28 -14.58 16.84
CA GLN A 232 -4.16 -15.09 15.78
C GLN A 232 -4.73 -13.96 14.92
N ALA A 233 -5.28 -12.91 15.55
CA ALA A 233 -5.85 -11.77 14.85
C ALA A 233 -4.78 -11.02 14.01
N PHE A 234 -3.60 -10.77 14.60
CA PHE A 234 -2.50 -10.10 13.93
C PHE A 234 -2.01 -10.91 12.70
N LYS A 235 -1.82 -12.23 12.87
CA LYS A 235 -1.42 -13.10 11.76
C LYS A 235 -2.49 -13.20 10.67
N LYS A 236 -3.78 -13.22 11.03
CA LYS A 236 -4.89 -13.22 10.06
C LYS A 236 -4.88 -11.95 9.20
N VAL A 237 -4.55 -10.80 9.78
CA VAL A 237 -4.55 -9.49 9.09
C VAL A 237 -3.26 -9.25 8.31
N THR A 238 -2.09 -9.59 8.88
CA THR A 238 -0.77 -9.24 8.31
C THR A 238 -0.05 -10.40 7.62
N ASN A 239 -0.52 -11.62 7.81
CA ASN A 239 0.15 -12.88 7.44
C ASN A 239 1.46 -13.16 8.22
N TYR A 240 1.84 -12.30 9.17
CA TYR A 240 3.04 -12.41 9.99
C TYR A 240 2.71 -12.51 11.48
N SER A 241 3.58 -13.16 12.26
CA SER A 241 3.49 -12.99 13.71
C SER A 241 3.92 -11.57 14.10
N PRO A 242 3.46 -11.03 15.25
CA PRO A 242 3.84 -9.67 15.68
C PRO A 242 5.36 -9.47 15.73
N LEU A 243 6.12 -10.43 16.26
CA LEU A 243 7.58 -10.34 16.33
C LEU A 243 8.25 -10.36 14.95
N GLN A 244 7.74 -11.18 14.02
CA GLN A 244 8.24 -11.18 12.65
C GLN A 244 7.99 -9.85 11.97
N TYR A 245 6.79 -9.28 12.13
CA TYR A 245 6.43 -8.00 11.55
C TYR A 245 7.31 -6.86 12.09
N ILE A 246 7.54 -6.79 13.42
CA ILE A 246 8.47 -5.81 14.03
C ILE A 246 9.88 -5.94 13.43
N LYS A 247 10.41 -7.18 13.34
CA LYS A 247 11.73 -7.42 12.78
C LYS A 247 11.84 -6.97 11.32
N ILE A 248 10.89 -7.35 10.48
CA ILE A 248 10.89 -6.99 9.06
C ILE A 248 10.77 -5.46 8.91
N THR A 249 9.92 -4.80 9.69
CA THR A 249 9.81 -3.34 9.73
C THR A 249 11.16 -2.70 10.04
N ARG A 250 11.86 -3.15 11.08
CA ARG A 250 13.20 -2.65 11.45
C ARG A 250 14.20 -2.80 10.31
N LEU A 251 14.23 -3.96 9.67
CA LEU A 251 15.17 -4.23 8.57
C LEU A 251 14.92 -3.32 7.37
N HIS A 252 13.65 -3.07 7.00
CA HIS A 252 13.32 -2.14 5.93
C HIS A 252 13.68 -0.69 6.29
N LYS A 253 13.38 -0.24 7.52
CA LYS A 253 13.77 1.10 7.99
C LYS A 253 15.30 1.27 8.02
N ALA A 254 16.03 0.24 8.44
CA ALA A 254 17.50 0.27 8.38
C ALA A 254 18.02 0.36 6.94
N ARG A 255 17.42 -0.38 6.00
CA ARG A 255 17.78 -0.27 4.57
C ARG A 255 17.59 1.15 4.06
N ASP A 256 16.47 1.79 4.42
CA ASP A 256 16.20 3.18 4.02
C ASP A 256 17.23 4.16 4.63
N LEU A 257 17.63 3.97 5.90
CA LEU A 257 18.69 4.77 6.53
C LEU A 257 20.04 4.60 5.85
N ILE A 258 20.40 3.36 5.48
CA ILE A 258 21.66 3.06 4.81
C ILE A 258 21.69 3.66 3.40
N LEU A 259 20.61 3.48 2.61
CA LEU A 259 20.57 3.89 1.21
C LEU A 259 20.36 5.39 1.04
N ASN A 260 19.45 5.99 1.82
CA ASN A 260 19.03 7.38 1.63
C ASN A 260 19.85 8.34 2.50
N ASN A 261 20.25 7.93 3.71
CA ASN A 261 20.97 8.79 4.66
C ASN A 261 22.46 8.45 4.72
N GLN A 262 22.95 7.49 3.92
CA GLN A 262 24.35 7.03 3.91
C GLN A 262 24.88 6.60 5.29
N MET A 263 23.99 6.13 6.15
CA MET A 263 24.31 5.70 7.51
C MET A 263 25.09 4.40 7.49
N GLY A 264 26.07 4.26 8.40
CA GLY A 264 26.83 3.03 8.56
C GLY A 264 25.96 1.84 9.00
N VAL A 265 26.25 0.63 8.52
CA VAL A 265 25.43 -0.58 8.78
C VAL A 265 25.26 -0.86 10.29
N ALA A 266 26.32 -0.69 11.09
CA ALA A 266 26.26 -0.90 12.53
C ALA A 266 25.42 0.19 13.23
N GLU A 267 25.56 1.43 12.80
CA GLU A 267 24.80 2.57 13.31
C GLU A 267 23.30 2.40 12.99
N ALA A 268 22.95 2.06 11.74
CA ALA A 268 21.58 1.78 11.32
C ALA A 268 20.97 0.64 12.14
N ALA A 269 21.74 -0.41 12.49
CA ALA A 269 21.27 -1.50 13.33
C ALA A 269 20.81 -1.01 14.72
N TYR A 270 21.61 -0.16 15.37
CA TYR A 270 21.27 0.39 16.68
C TYR A 270 20.11 1.39 16.60
N GLU A 271 20.09 2.23 15.56
CA GLU A 271 19.03 3.22 15.34
C GLU A 271 17.64 2.57 15.19
N VAL A 272 17.58 1.39 14.54
CA VAL A 272 16.32 0.66 14.40
C VAL A 272 16.00 -0.28 15.58
N GLY A 273 16.78 -0.22 16.66
CA GLY A 273 16.51 -0.93 17.93
C GLY A 273 17.06 -2.37 17.99
N TYR A 274 18.09 -2.72 17.21
CA TYR A 274 18.83 -3.95 17.43
C TYR A 274 19.88 -3.75 18.53
N VAL A 275 19.99 -4.72 19.44
CA VAL A 275 21.01 -4.73 20.48
C VAL A 275 22.35 -5.28 19.96
N SER A 276 22.32 -6.10 18.90
CA SER A 276 23.48 -6.76 18.33
C SER A 276 23.58 -6.50 16.83
N ALA A 277 24.61 -5.79 16.40
CA ALA A 277 24.93 -5.57 15.00
C ALA A 277 25.20 -6.89 14.24
N SER A 278 25.76 -7.91 14.91
CA SER A 278 25.99 -9.23 14.31
C SER A 278 24.68 -9.99 14.06
N GLN A 279 23.69 -9.87 14.96
CA GLN A 279 22.35 -10.43 14.72
C GLN A 279 21.66 -9.69 13.57
N PHE A 280 21.70 -8.36 13.58
CA PHE A 280 21.17 -7.53 12.52
C PHE A 280 21.73 -7.93 11.16
N SER A 281 23.07 -8.00 11.02
CA SER A 281 23.71 -8.32 9.74
C SER A 281 23.27 -9.68 9.19
N ARG A 282 23.11 -10.70 10.04
CA ARG A 282 22.62 -12.02 9.62
C ARG A 282 21.17 -11.95 9.14
N GLU A 283 20.30 -11.25 9.88
CA GLU A 283 18.88 -11.11 9.54
C GLU A 283 18.70 -10.23 8.29
N PHE A 284 19.49 -9.16 8.15
CA PHE A 284 19.49 -8.27 7.00
C PHE A 284 19.92 -9.01 5.73
N LYS A 285 21.03 -9.74 5.79
CA LYS A 285 21.50 -10.56 4.65
C LYS A 285 20.48 -11.63 4.25
N ARG A 286 19.77 -12.23 5.21
CA ARG A 286 18.73 -13.23 4.91
C ARG A 286 17.52 -12.62 4.19
N LEU A 287 17.18 -11.35 4.46
CA LEU A 287 16.01 -10.69 3.87
C LEU A 287 16.33 -10.03 2.51
N PHE A 288 17.51 -9.45 2.37
CA PHE A 288 17.85 -8.64 1.19
C PHE A 288 18.96 -9.26 0.29
N GLY A 289 19.63 -10.30 0.73
CA GLY A 289 20.76 -10.94 0.02
C GLY A 289 22.12 -10.54 0.53
#